data_f2c5ae4f2a18c8a202c4b2703e7d7836
#
_entry.id   f2c5ae4f2a18c8a202c4b2703e7d7836
#
_cell.length_a   1.000
_cell.length_b   1.000
_cell.length_c   1.000
_cell.angle_alpha   90.00
_cell.angle_beta   90.00
_cell.angle_gamma   90.00
#
_symmetry.space_group_name_H-M   'P 1'
#
loop_
_entity.id
_entity.type
_entity.pdbx_description
1 polymer ?
#
loop_
_entity_poly.entity_id
_entity_poly.type
_entity_poly.pdbx_seq_one_letter_code
_entity_poly.pdbx_strand_id
1 'polypeptide(L)'
;MIANLAKAANVNVQRILRVCIASNTTMNHLLLGVDSDPVRMEPYIPSFFSWDGLRGIDLRLPAHPDAPVILAPNIGSYVGGDITAGTFSSMIWNRDEMSLFIDLGTNGEIVYGNRDFLMSCACSAGPAFEGGDISCGMRATDGAI
;
A
#
# COMPACT_ATOMS: atom_id res chain seq x y z
N MET A 1 2.86 4.27 -16.28
CA MET A 1 2.01 5.23 -15.55
C MET A 1 2.70 6.60 -15.42
N ILE A 2 3.82 6.76 -14.70
CA ILE A 2 4.51 8.08 -14.50
C ILE A 2 4.79 8.79 -15.83
N ALA A 3 5.40 8.12 -16.82
CA ALA A 3 5.69 8.72 -18.12
C ALA A 3 4.42 9.23 -18.84
N ASN A 4 3.31 8.50 -18.74
CA ASN A 4 2.04 8.91 -19.35
C ASN A 4 1.45 10.14 -18.66
N LEU A 5 1.54 10.20 -17.33
CA LEU A 5 1.10 11.37 -16.54
C LEU A 5 1.96 12.59 -16.86
N ALA A 6 3.28 12.42 -16.90
CA ALA A 6 4.21 13.49 -17.26
C ALA A 6 3.92 14.03 -18.67
N LYS A 7 3.66 13.14 -19.64
CA LYS A 7 3.26 13.53 -21.00
C LYS A 7 1.94 14.27 -21.01
N ALA A 8 0.92 13.79 -20.29
CA ALA A 8 -0.39 14.46 -20.21
C ALA A 8 -0.29 15.84 -19.56
N ALA A 9 0.58 16.00 -18.57
CA ALA A 9 0.84 17.28 -17.91
C ALA A 9 1.83 18.17 -18.66
N ASN A 10 2.36 17.76 -19.80
CA ASN A 10 3.41 18.44 -20.55
C ASN A 10 4.66 18.77 -19.70
N VAL A 11 5.06 17.82 -18.82
CA VAL A 11 6.21 17.93 -17.93
C VAL A 11 7.31 16.96 -18.38
N ASN A 12 8.55 17.45 -18.44
CA ASN A 12 9.70 16.59 -18.65
C ASN A 12 9.91 15.71 -17.41
N VAL A 13 10.06 14.40 -17.60
CA VAL A 13 10.29 13.43 -16.51
C VAL A 13 11.51 13.77 -15.64
N GLN A 14 12.52 14.42 -16.20
CA GLN A 14 13.69 14.90 -15.47
C GLN A 14 13.37 15.99 -14.43
N ARG A 15 12.19 16.59 -14.47
CA ARG A 15 11.70 17.56 -13.48
C ARG A 15 10.94 16.91 -12.33
N ILE A 16 10.74 15.59 -12.37
CA ILE A 16 10.21 14.84 -11.24
C ILE A 16 11.36 14.59 -10.27
N LEU A 17 11.43 15.40 -9.23
CA LEU A 17 12.56 15.48 -8.29
C LEU A 17 12.33 14.68 -7.00
N ARG A 18 11.15 14.08 -6.83
CA ARG A 18 10.82 13.21 -5.69
C ARG A 18 9.68 12.28 -6.09
N VAL A 19 9.73 11.05 -5.62
CA VAL A 19 8.66 10.06 -5.80
C VAL A 19 8.30 9.49 -4.43
N CYS A 20 7.01 9.49 -4.12
CA CYS A 20 6.49 8.80 -2.93
C CYS A 20 5.62 7.63 -3.39
N ILE A 21 5.82 6.49 -2.78
CA ILE A 21 5.10 5.25 -3.11
C ILE A 21 4.43 4.74 -1.84
N ALA A 22 3.13 4.56 -1.92
CA ALA A 22 2.32 3.89 -0.91
C ALA A 22 1.73 2.63 -1.55
N SER A 23 2.04 1.49 -1.01
CA SER A 23 1.55 0.20 -1.51
C SER A 23 1.54 -0.85 -0.41
N ASN A 24 0.83 -1.95 -0.62
CA ASN A 24 0.84 -3.04 0.33
C ASN A 24 2.23 -3.69 0.45
N THR A 25 2.42 -4.48 1.50
CA THR A 25 3.71 -5.07 1.85
C THR A 25 4.26 -5.95 0.73
N THR A 26 3.44 -6.77 0.11
CA THR A 26 3.86 -7.64 -1.01
C THR A 26 4.35 -6.81 -2.20
N MET A 27 3.62 -5.75 -2.56
CA MET A 27 4.00 -4.88 -3.68
C MET A 27 5.31 -4.15 -3.41
N ASN A 28 5.59 -3.76 -2.16
CA ASN A 28 6.87 -3.17 -1.78
C ASN A 28 8.03 -4.17 -1.97
N HIS A 29 7.83 -5.45 -1.60
CA HIS A 29 8.83 -6.51 -1.84
C HIS A 29 9.10 -6.70 -3.33
N LEU A 30 8.04 -6.84 -4.13
CA LEU A 30 8.16 -7.01 -5.58
C LEU A 30 8.84 -5.80 -6.25
N LEU A 31 8.52 -4.60 -5.83
CA LEU A 31 9.12 -3.37 -6.35
C LEU A 31 10.64 -3.33 -6.14
N LEU A 32 11.10 -3.81 -4.98
CA LEU A 32 12.52 -3.85 -4.63
C LEU A 32 13.23 -5.12 -5.11
N GLY A 33 12.50 -6.08 -5.67
CA GLY A 33 13.06 -7.39 -6.04
C GLY A 33 13.45 -8.25 -4.84
N VAL A 34 12.83 -8.01 -3.68
CA VAL A 34 13.01 -8.79 -2.46
C VAL A 34 11.99 -9.92 -2.44
N ASP A 35 12.41 -11.09 -1.95
CA ASP A 35 11.53 -12.24 -1.82
C ASP A 35 10.31 -11.90 -0.96
N SER A 36 9.13 -12.17 -1.47
CA SER A 36 7.85 -11.92 -0.81
C SER A 36 7.26 -13.13 -0.10
N ASP A 37 7.88 -14.31 -0.18
CA ASP A 37 7.38 -15.50 0.49
C ASP A 37 7.20 -15.32 2.00
N PRO A 38 8.10 -14.63 2.74
CA PRO A 38 7.90 -14.38 4.16
C PRO A 38 6.63 -13.60 4.51
N VAL A 39 6.08 -12.85 3.58
CA VAL A 39 4.82 -12.11 3.80
C VAL A 39 3.63 -13.05 3.93
N ARG A 40 3.63 -14.18 3.20
CA ARG A 40 2.53 -15.15 3.14
C ARG A 40 2.79 -16.44 3.89
N MET A 41 4.03 -16.67 4.31
CA MET A 41 4.45 -17.89 5.03
C MET A 41 4.55 -17.61 6.52
N GLU A 42 4.08 -18.55 7.33
CA GLU A 42 4.26 -18.48 8.79
C GLU A 42 5.75 -18.39 9.15
N PRO A 43 6.17 -17.45 10.00
CA PRO A 43 5.41 -16.63 10.94
C PRO A 43 4.91 -15.27 10.41
N TYR A 44 4.82 -15.06 9.10
CA TYR A 44 4.30 -13.86 8.45
C TYR A 44 5.09 -12.58 8.80
N ILE A 45 6.41 -12.68 8.79
CA ILE A 45 7.31 -11.56 9.09
C ILE A 45 7.93 -11.07 7.79
N PRO A 46 7.60 -9.85 7.33
CA PRO A 46 8.19 -9.27 6.14
C PRO A 46 9.72 -9.16 6.24
N SER A 47 10.42 -9.25 5.12
CA SER A 47 11.87 -9.11 5.07
C SER A 47 12.34 -7.70 5.45
N PHE A 48 11.46 -6.71 5.34
CA PHE A 48 11.70 -5.33 5.77
C PHE A 48 10.38 -4.61 6.08
N PHE A 49 10.45 -3.59 6.93
CA PHE A 49 9.32 -2.71 7.24
C PHE A 49 9.46 -1.33 6.59
N SER A 50 10.69 -0.85 6.45
CA SER A 50 11.03 0.41 5.79
C SER A 50 12.30 0.23 4.96
N TRP A 51 12.50 1.12 3.99
CA TRP A 51 13.68 1.11 3.16
C TRP A 51 14.09 2.54 2.81
N ASP A 52 15.33 2.88 3.12
CA ASP A 52 15.87 4.22 2.92
C ASP A 52 16.91 4.27 1.80
N GLY A 53 17.19 5.48 1.32
CA GLY A 53 18.28 5.74 0.39
C GLY A 53 17.98 5.39 -1.07
N LEU A 54 16.74 5.03 -1.43
CA LEU A 54 16.35 4.75 -2.82
C LEU A 54 16.34 6.02 -3.66
N ARG A 55 16.75 5.87 -4.92
CA ARG A 55 16.70 6.91 -5.94
C ARG A 55 15.93 6.44 -7.16
N GLY A 56 15.51 7.36 -8.01
CA GLY A 56 14.82 7.07 -9.25
C GLY A 56 15.56 6.08 -10.14
N ILE A 57 16.89 6.17 -10.21
CA ILE A 57 17.74 5.29 -11.00
C ILE A 57 17.74 3.85 -10.47
N ASP A 58 17.70 3.66 -9.16
CA ASP A 58 17.76 2.34 -8.53
C ASP A 58 16.55 1.48 -8.92
N LEU A 59 15.39 2.13 -9.09
CA LEU A 59 14.13 1.50 -9.51
C LEU A 59 13.81 1.73 -11.00
N ARG A 60 14.73 2.31 -11.77
CA ARG A 60 14.56 2.65 -13.19
C ARG A 60 13.26 3.43 -13.46
N LEU A 61 12.91 4.33 -12.56
CA LEU A 61 11.70 5.13 -12.69
C LEU A 61 11.89 6.22 -13.75
N PRO A 62 10.82 6.57 -14.50
CA PRO A 62 10.84 7.73 -15.38
C PRO A 62 10.72 9.03 -14.56
N ALA A 63 11.80 9.39 -13.87
CA ALA A 63 11.98 10.55 -13.02
C ALA A 63 13.44 11.02 -13.13
N HIS A 64 13.81 12.08 -12.41
CA HIS A 64 15.23 12.44 -12.31
C HIS A 64 16.02 11.27 -11.71
N PRO A 65 17.19 10.90 -12.23
CA PRO A 65 17.96 9.75 -11.73
C PRO A 65 18.22 9.79 -10.22
N ASP A 66 18.54 10.98 -9.69
CA ASP A 66 18.82 11.18 -8.27
C ASP A 66 17.57 11.60 -7.46
N ALA A 67 16.38 11.52 -8.04
CA ALA A 67 15.16 11.80 -7.30
C ALA A 67 15.04 10.81 -6.14
N PRO A 68 14.96 11.25 -4.88
CA PRO A 68 14.72 10.35 -3.77
C PRO A 68 13.35 9.67 -3.93
N VAL A 69 13.35 8.36 -3.69
CA VAL A 69 12.14 7.54 -3.68
C VAL A 69 11.84 7.18 -2.23
N ILE A 70 10.69 7.59 -1.75
CA ILE A 70 10.23 7.36 -0.38
C ILE A 70 9.14 6.30 -0.44
N LEU A 71 9.36 5.19 0.23
CA LEU A 71 8.32 4.17 0.44
C LEU A 71 7.63 4.45 1.77
N ALA A 72 6.30 4.45 1.76
CA ALA A 72 5.54 4.43 3.01
C ALA A 72 5.86 3.13 3.76
N PRO A 73 6.17 3.18 5.07
CA PRO A 73 6.60 2.02 5.82
C PRO A 73 5.45 1.01 5.98
N ASN A 74 5.79 -0.27 5.98
CA ASN A 74 4.90 -1.35 6.35
C ASN A 74 4.82 -1.47 7.89
N ILE A 75 3.71 -1.94 8.42
CA ILE A 75 3.56 -2.30 9.84
C ILE A 75 3.64 -3.82 10.02
N GLY A 76 3.16 -4.56 9.04
CA GLY A 76 3.13 -6.02 9.04
C GLY A 76 2.88 -6.57 7.66
N SER A 77 2.73 -7.89 7.57
CA SER A 77 2.47 -8.57 6.30
C SER A 77 1.18 -8.12 5.63
N TYR A 78 0.15 -7.88 6.42
CA TYR A 78 -1.19 -7.51 5.94
C TYR A 78 -1.55 -6.04 6.19
N VAL A 79 -0.65 -5.26 6.77
CA VAL A 79 -0.83 -3.81 6.98
C VAL A 79 0.37 -3.10 6.37
N GLY A 80 0.20 -2.68 5.14
CA GLY A 80 1.26 -2.15 4.30
C GLY A 80 1.40 -0.63 4.36
N GLY A 81 2.25 -0.13 3.47
CA GLY A 81 2.51 1.30 3.31
C GLY A 81 1.31 2.10 2.78
N ASP A 82 0.35 1.45 2.12
CA ASP A 82 -0.95 2.02 1.76
C ASP A 82 -1.73 2.45 2.99
N ILE A 83 -1.81 1.58 4.00
CA ILE A 83 -2.53 1.84 5.24
C ILE A 83 -1.81 2.90 6.10
N THR A 84 -0.49 2.87 6.18
CA THR A 84 0.27 3.91 6.89
C THR A 84 0.12 5.28 6.21
N ALA A 85 0.15 5.33 4.89
CA ALA A 85 -0.09 6.57 4.14
C ALA A 85 -1.54 7.06 4.29
N GLY A 86 -2.52 6.14 4.25
CA GLY A 86 -3.93 6.46 4.49
C GLY A 86 -4.17 6.99 5.90
N THR A 87 -3.59 6.33 6.90
CA THR A 87 -3.62 6.78 8.31
C THR A 87 -3.01 8.17 8.46
N PHE A 88 -1.87 8.41 7.83
CA PHE A 88 -1.21 9.71 7.86
C PHE A 88 -2.07 10.80 7.19
N SER A 89 -2.58 10.54 5.99
CA SER A 89 -3.35 11.53 5.21
C SER A 89 -4.74 11.80 5.80
N SER A 90 -5.36 10.82 6.45
CA SER A 90 -6.65 10.99 7.15
C SER A 90 -6.56 11.83 8.42
N MET A 91 -5.33 12.08 8.92
CA MET A 91 -5.05 12.82 10.15
C MET A 91 -5.64 12.19 11.43
N ILE A 92 -6.01 10.92 11.40
CA ILE A 92 -6.57 10.21 12.58
C ILE A 92 -5.58 10.22 13.75
N TRP A 93 -4.29 10.17 13.46
CA TRP A 93 -3.21 10.23 14.44
C TRP A 93 -3.09 11.57 15.19
N ASN A 94 -3.77 12.61 14.72
CA ASN A 94 -3.71 13.96 15.30
C ASN A 94 -5.09 14.46 15.77
N ARG A 95 -6.04 13.57 16.01
CA ARG A 95 -7.38 13.89 16.50
C ARG A 95 -7.54 13.49 17.96
N ASP A 96 -8.33 14.24 18.69
CA ASP A 96 -8.74 13.87 20.05
C ASP A 96 -9.86 12.83 20.04
N GLU A 97 -10.75 12.93 19.04
CA GLU A 97 -11.89 12.04 18.91
C GLU A 97 -11.45 10.67 18.39
N MET A 98 -12.04 9.63 18.95
CA MET A 98 -11.92 8.27 18.42
C MET A 98 -12.42 8.24 16.99
N SER A 99 -11.59 7.77 16.09
CA SER A 99 -11.85 7.76 14.67
C SER A 99 -11.58 6.38 14.08
N LEU A 100 -12.22 6.09 12.96
CA LEU A 100 -12.08 4.85 12.22
C LEU A 100 -11.68 5.18 10.79
N PHE A 101 -10.57 4.59 10.34
CA PHE A 101 -10.15 4.57 8.95
C PHE A 101 -10.35 3.14 8.41
N ILE A 102 -11.00 3.02 7.29
CA ILE A 102 -11.27 1.73 6.64
C ILE A 102 -10.78 1.82 5.20
N ASP A 103 -9.96 0.86 4.80
CA ASP A 103 -9.57 0.60 3.42
C ASP A 103 -10.29 -0.67 2.95
N LEU A 104 -11.12 -0.53 1.92
CA LEU A 104 -11.86 -1.64 1.34
C LEU A 104 -11.25 -1.99 -0.02
N GLY A 105 -10.42 -3.01 -0.03
CA GLY A 105 -9.81 -3.57 -1.22
C GLY A 105 -10.10 -5.06 -1.37
N THR A 106 -9.15 -5.82 -1.83
CA THR A 106 -9.19 -7.30 -1.81
C THR A 106 -9.29 -7.84 -0.39
N ASN A 107 -8.63 -7.16 0.55
CA ASN A 107 -8.84 -7.33 1.98
C ASN A 107 -9.52 -6.08 2.53
N GLY A 108 -9.94 -6.14 3.78
CA GLY A 108 -10.40 -4.99 4.54
C GLY A 108 -9.38 -4.65 5.62
N GLU A 109 -8.73 -3.51 5.51
CA GLU A 109 -7.84 -3.02 6.55
C GLU A 109 -8.53 -1.92 7.34
N ILE A 110 -8.38 -1.98 8.65
CA ILE A 110 -9.02 -1.06 9.58
C ILE A 110 -7.97 -0.47 10.50
N VAL A 111 -8.01 0.85 10.68
CA VAL A 111 -7.27 1.56 11.72
C VAL A 111 -8.26 2.28 12.60
N TYR A 112 -8.17 2.05 13.91
CA TYR A 112 -9.03 2.64 14.92
C TYR A 112 -8.20 3.30 16.00
N GLY A 113 -8.57 4.48 16.41
CA GLY A 113 -7.92 5.19 17.51
C GLY A 113 -8.00 6.71 17.38
N ASN A 114 -7.06 7.35 18.00
CA ASN A 114 -6.90 8.80 18.04
C ASN A 114 -5.41 9.15 18.22
N ARG A 115 -5.09 10.36 18.65
CA ARG A 115 -3.70 10.78 18.89
C ARG A 115 -2.98 10.03 20.01
N ASP A 116 -3.72 9.42 20.95
CA ASP A 116 -3.14 8.75 22.11
C ASP A 116 -2.72 7.31 21.78
N PHE A 117 -3.45 6.66 20.88
CA PHE A 117 -3.12 5.32 20.36
C PHE A 117 -3.78 5.05 19.02
N LEU A 118 -3.19 4.14 18.26
CA LEU A 118 -3.74 3.59 17.03
C LEU A 118 -3.63 2.07 17.07
N MET A 119 -4.69 1.39 16.70
CA MET A 119 -4.73 -0.05 16.51
C MET A 119 -5.10 -0.35 15.07
N SER A 120 -4.48 -1.36 14.46
CA SER A 120 -4.79 -1.80 13.10
C SER A 120 -5.04 -3.29 13.04
N CYS A 121 -5.91 -3.69 12.14
CA CYS A 121 -6.11 -5.07 11.76
C CYS A 121 -6.38 -5.18 10.27
N ALA A 122 -6.14 -6.36 9.71
CA ALA A 122 -6.54 -6.73 8.37
C ALA A 122 -7.48 -7.93 8.46
N CYS A 123 -8.50 -7.95 7.62
CA CYS A 123 -9.43 -9.07 7.50
C CYS A 123 -9.68 -9.37 6.02
N SER A 124 -10.09 -10.60 5.73
CA SER A 124 -10.56 -10.94 4.40
C SER A 124 -11.87 -10.22 4.11
N ALA A 125 -11.88 -9.32 3.13
CA ALA A 125 -13.08 -8.58 2.74
C ALA A 125 -13.83 -9.27 1.58
N GLY A 126 -13.15 -10.12 0.82
CA GLY A 126 -13.62 -10.61 -0.44
C GLY A 126 -13.71 -12.12 -0.66
N PRO A 127 -12.90 -13.02 -0.07
CA PRO A 127 -12.84 -14.42 -0.51
C PRO A 127 -14.19 -15.15 -0.44
N ALA A 128 -15.00 -14.87 0.56
CA ALA A 128 -16.34 -15.46 0.68
C ALA A 128 -17.31 -14.91 -0.39
N PHE A 129 -17.17 -13.65 -0.74
CA PHE A 129 -17.99 -12.99 -1.79
C PHE A 129 -17.42 -13.22 -3.19
N GLU A 130 -16.17 -13.61 -3.31
CA GLU A 130 -15.53 -14.01 -4.57
C GLU A 130 -15.81 -15.46 -4.97
N GLY A 131 -16.71 -16.13 -4.27
CA GLY A 131 -17.19 -17.46 -4.60
C GLY A 131 -16.40 -18.60 -3.99
N GLY A 132 -15.56 -18.31 -2.98
CA GLY A 132 -14.75 -19.33 -2.32
C GLY A 132 -15.55 -20.25 -1.40
N ASP A 133 -16.37 -19.69 -0.51
CA ASP A 133 -16.96 -20.40 0.61
C ASP A 133 -18.49 -20.27 0.70
N ILE A 134 -19.15 -19.63 -0.26
CA ILE A 134 -20.61 -19.53 -0.31
C ILE A 134 -21.19 -20.17 -1.57
N SER A 135 -22.32 -20.85 -1.40
CA SER A 135 -22.95 -21.67 -2.46
C SER A 135 -23.40 -20.88 -3.68
N CYS A 136 -23.65 -19.60 -3.55
CA CYS A 136 -24.08 -18.70 -4.62
C CYS A 136 -23.08 -17.58 -4.92
N GLY A 137 -21.86 -17.70 -4.38
CA GLY A 137 -20.78 -16.75 -4.66
C GLY A 137 -20.23 -16.93 -6.07
N MET A 138 -19.88 -15.81 -6.70
CA MET A 138 -19.23 -15.79 -8.02
C MET A 138 -18.12 -14.74 -8.03
N ARG A 139 -17.12 -14.98 -8.89
CA ARG A 139 -16.07 -13.99 -9.13
C ARG A 139 -16.65 -12.74 -9.79
N ALA A 140 -15.97 -11.60 -9.65
CA ALA A 140 -16.30 -10.36 -10.33
C ALA A 140 -16.21 -10.56 -11.86
N THR A 141 -17.33 -10.85 -12.48
CA THR A 141 -17.52 -11.05 -13.92
C THR A 141 -18.78 -10.33 -14.36
N ASP A 142 -19.00 -10.22 -15.67
CA ASP A 142 -20.26 -9.65 -16.20
C ASP A 142 -21.46 -10.39 -15.61
N GLY A 143 -22.36 -9.66 -14.95
CA GLY A 143 -23.53 -10.20 -14.28
C GLY A 143 -23.35 -10.54 -12.79
N ALA A 144 -22.16 -10.32 -12.21
CA ALA A 144 -21.98 -10.36 -10.76
C ALA A 144 -22.62 -9.12 -10.11
N ILE A 145 -23.21 -9.31 -8.91
CA ILE A 145 -23.79 -8.23 -8.11
C ILE A 145 -22.71 -7.62 -7.23
#